data_e1cd717bcd8c32f4c8da0ee97b123ce1
#
_entry.id   e1cd717bcd8c32f4c8da0ee97b123ce1
#
_cell.length_a   1.000
_cell.length_b   1.000
_cell.length_c   1.000
_cell.angle_alpha   90.00
_cell.angle_beta   90.00
_cell.angle_gamma   90.00
#
_symmetry.space_group_name_H-M   'P 1'
#
loop_
_entity.id
_entity.type
_entity.pdbx_description
1 polymer ?
#
loop_
_entity_poly.entity_id
_entity_poly.type
_entity_poly.pdbx_seq_one_letter_code
_entity_poly.pdbx_strand_id
1 'polypeptide(L)'
;MSVRKGRYLGNFLWLALSMACCMAAPMRTASAEEVATATLVVVHKAEHKLYLYNGSQLLGEYKVQLGLSPSGQKEREHDFRTPEGHYFLSRRNTRSDYFLAIQVSYPNKQDEVRAHKNRWAPGGSIMIHGFPNTPKHPASYYETNDWTDGCIALSNSDMVEVWMRTQDNIPIDIYP
;
A
#
# COMPACT_ATOMS: atom_id res chain seq x y z
N MET A 1 36.88 -101.07 14.40
CA MET A 1 36.05 -100.50 13.36
C MET A 1 35.53 -99.24 13.95
N SER A 2 35.95 -98.12 13.39
CA SER A 2 35.97 -96.78 13.98
C SER A 2 34.70 -95.94 13.66
N VAL A 3 34.05 -95.44 14.69
CA VAL A 3 32.91 -94.50 14.55
C VAL A 3 33.42 -93.12 14.78
N ARG A 4 33.37 -92.24 13.76
CA ARG A 4 33.69 -90.84 13.87
C ARG A 4 32.44 -90.01 14.16
N LYS A 5 32.49 -89.31 15.31
CA LYS A 5 31.47 -88.30 15.73
C LYS A 5 31.60 -87.02 14.89
N GLY A 6 30.52 -86.65 14.18
CA GLY A 6 30.39 -85.30 13.58
C GLY A 6 29.92 -84.27 14.59
N ARG A 7 30.61 -83.10 14.67
CA ARG A 7 30.25 -81.96 15.53
C ARG A 7 29.49 -81.02 14.60
N TYR A 8 28.25 -80.66 15.00
CA TYR A 8 27.44 -79.61 14.40
C TYR A 8 27.77 -78.34 15.10
N LEU A 9 28.39 -77.36 14.35
CA LEU A 9 28.47 -75.92 14.78
C LEU A 9 27.16 -75.20 14.44
N GLY A 10 26.43 -74.77 15.46
CA GLY A 10 25.25 -73.95 15.28
C GLY A 10 25.66 -72.52 14.99
N ASN A 11 25.31 -72.01 13.81
CA ASN A 11 25.43 -70.59 13.51
C ASN A 11 24.28 -69.83 14.13
N PHE A 12 24.58 -69.02 15.17
CA PHE A 12 23.64 -67.99 15.68
C PHE A 12 23.66 -66.79 14.75
N LEU A 13 22.58 -66.61 14.02
CA LEU A 13 22.33 -65.41 13.18
C LEU A 13 21.80 -64.33 14.08
N TRP A 14 22.62 -63.32 14.36
CA TRP A 14 22.19 -62.09 15.05
C TRP A 14 21.47 -61.19 14.02
N LEU A 15 20.13 -61.08 14.11
CA LEU A 15 19.34 -60.08 13.44
C LEU A 15 19.52 -58.75 14.16
N ALA A 16 20.35 -57.85 13.61
CA ALA A 16 20.44 -56.47 14.06
C ALA A 16 19.21 -55.72 13.54
N LEU A 17 18.26 -55.41 14.44
CA LEU A 17 17.09 -54.58 14.18
C LEU A 17 17.55 -53.12 14.21
N SER A 18 17.86 -52.55 13.03
CA SER A 18 18.19 -51.12 12.90
C SER A 18 16.89 -50.28 13.01
N MET A 19 16.71 -49.69 14.18
CA MET A 19 15.64 -48.74 14.51
C MET A 19 15.97 -47.40 13.81
N ALA A 20 15.37 -47.16 12.63
CA ALA A 20 15.46 -45.88 11.92
C ALA A 20 14.67 -44.84 12.69
N CYS A 21 15.38 -44.02 13.48
CA CYS A 21 14.81 -42.85 14.15
C CYS A 21 14.54 -41.77 13.10
N CYS A 22 13.30 -41.74 12.56
CA CYS A 22 12.84 -40.62 11.75
C CYS A 22 12.79 -39.34 12.63
N MET A 23 13.86 -38.53 12.56
CA MET A 23 13.84 -37.19 13.11
C MET A 23 12.90 -36.33 12.22
N ALA A 24 11.65 -36.20 12.66
CA ALA A 24 10.73 -35.21 12.11
C ALA A 24 11.29 -33.81 12.44
N ALA A 25 11.92 -33.17 11.43
CA ALA A 25 12.29 -31.76 11.57
C ALA A 25 11.00 -30.94 11.79
N PRO A 26 10.96 -30.03 12.76
CA PRO A 26 9.80 -29.17 12.93
C PRO A 26 9.63 -28.35 11.66
N MET A 27 8.48 -28.50 10.95
CA MET A 27 8.07 -27.59 9.91
C MET A 27 7.90 -26.20 10.55
N ARG A 28 8.83 -25.29 10.26
CA ARG A 28 8.63 -23.89 10.54
C ARG A 28 7.46 -23.42 9.69
N THR A 29 6.30 -23.25 10.30
CA THR A 29 5.21 -22.49 9.69
C THR A 29 5.74 -21.09 9.44
N ALA A 30 5.91 -20.72 8.17
CA ALA A 30 6.15 -19.33 7.79
C ALA A 30 4.92 -18.55 8.26
N SER A 31 5.06 -17.79 9.34
CA SER A 31 4.08 -16.78 9.72
C SER A 31 4.02 -15.79 8.57
N ALA A 32 2.87 -15.64 7.93
CA ALA A 32 2.64 -14.56 7.00
C ALA A 32 2.86 -13.26 7.81
N GLU A 33 3.87 -12.49 7.42
CA GLU A 33 4.14 -11.20 8.04
C GLU A 33 2.92 -10.31 7.77
N GLU A 34 2.18 -9.97 8.81
CA GLU A 34 1.01 -9.12 8.70
C GLU A 34 1.48 -7.73 8.27
N VAL A 35 1.01 -7.27 7.12
CA VAL A 35 1.38 -5.96 6.58
C VAL A 35 0.85 -4.89 7.53
N ALA A 36 1.75 -4.17 8.19
CA ALA A 36 1.38 -3.09 9.10
C ALA A 36 0.53 -2.04 8.38
N THR A 37 -0.64 -1.73 8.95
CA THR A 37 -1.61 -0.78 8.38
C THR A 37 -1.41 0.62 8.97
N ALA A 38 -1.59 1.63 8.13
CA ALA A 38 -1.51 3.02 8.53
C ALA A 38 -2.75 3.44 9.33
N THR A 39 -2.51 4.29 10.32
CA THR A 39 -3.55 4.99 11.08
C THR A 39 -3.69 6.46 10.67
N LEU A 40 -2.73 6.97 9.90
CA LEU A 40 -2.69 8.34 9.38
C LEU A 40 -1.94 8.37 8.04
N VAL A 41 -2.48 9.13 7.10
CA VAL A 41 -1.79 9.55 5.88
C VAL A 41 -1.44 11.03 6.00
N VAL A 42 -0.22 11.42 5.61
CA VAL A 42 0.23 12.80 5.59
C VAL A 42 0.75 13.13 4.19
N VAL A 43 0.34 14.26 3.64
CA VAL A 43 0.85 14.77 2.36
C VAL A 43 1.47 16.14 2.59
N HIS A 44 2.74 16.30 2.20
CA HIS A 44 3.44 17.58 2.13
C HIS A 44 3.56 18.00 0.66
N LYS A 45 2.75 18.96 0.26
CA LYS A 45 2.66 19.42 -1.15
C LYS A 45 3.97 20.00 -1.65
N ALA A 46 4.63 20.84 -0.83
CA ALA A 46 5.91 21.46 -1.20
C ALA A 46 7.04 20.41 -1.38
N GLU A 47 6.95 19.30 -0.68
CA GLU A 47 7.93 18.21 -0.78
C GLU A 47 7.59 17.21 -1.90
N HIS A 48 6.35 17.25 -2.44
CA HIS A 48 5.80 16.23 -3.31
C HIS A 48 5.89 14.83 -2.69
N LYS A 49 5.49 14.71 -1.42
CA LYS A 49 5.59 13.46 -0.66
C LYS A 49 4.30 13.09 0.06
N LEU A 50 4.03 11.80 0.08
CA LEU A 50 3.01 11.16 0.89
C LEU A 50 3.69 10.22 1.89
N TYR A 51 3.26 10.31 3.14
CA TYR A 51 3.76 9.50 4.25
C TYR A 51 2.65 8.66 4.84
N LEU A 52 2.94 7.40 5.19
CA LEU A 52 2.05 6.53 5.94
C LEU A 52 2.59 6.34 7.36
N TYR A 53 1.76 6.56 8.35
CA TYR A 53 2.11 6.38 9.76
C TYR A 53 1.20 5.36 10.46
N ASN A 54 1.77 4.57 11.36
CA ASN A 54 1.03 3.83 12.39
C ASN A 54 1.43 4.40 13.76
N GLY A 55 0.57 5.20 14.36
CA GLY A 55 0.94 6.04 15.51
C GLY A 55 2.12 6.96 15.15
N SER A 56 3.25 6.82 15.84
CA SER A 56 4.48 7.58 15.55
C SER A 56 5.43 6.85 14.58
N GLN A 57 5.14 5.62 14.19
CA GLN A 57 6.00 4.84 13.31
C GLN A 57 5.74 5.20 11.84
N LEU A 58 6.78 5.60 11.12
CA LEU A 58 6.75 5.75 9.66
C LEU A 58 6.75 4.37 9.01
N LEU A 59 5.70 4.08 8.22
CA LEU A 59 5.54 2.83 7.47
C LEU A 59 6.02 2.95 6.02
N GLY A 60 5.98 4.14 5.45
CA GLY A 60 6.40 4.38 4.07
C GLY A 60 6.37 5.86 3.70
N GLU A 61 7.21 6.22 2.74
CA GLU A 61 7.34 7.53 2.13
C GLU A 61 7.29 7.36 0.61
N TYR A 62 6.44 8.14 -0.06
CA TYR A 62 6.17 7.98 -1.49
C TYR A 62 6.21 9.33 -2.18
N LYS A 63 6.81 9.38 -3.38
CA LYS A 63 6.76 10.56 -4.23
C LYS A 63 5.36 10.70 -4.84
N VAL A 64 4.83 11.91 -4.85
CA VAL A 64 3.52 12.21 -5.43
C VAL A 64 3.60 13.30 -6.49
N GLN A 65 2.65 13.28 -7.41
CA GLN A 65 2.36 14.38 -8.32
C GLN A 65 0.99 14.95 -7.96
N LEU A 66 0.85 16.24 -8.11
CA LEU A 66 -0.30 17.01 -7.62
C LEU A 66 -1.09 17.62 -8.78
N GLY A 67 -2.01 18.52 -8.44
CA GLY A 67 -2.71 19.34 -9.43
C GLY A 67 -1.77 20.27 -10.17
N LEU A 68 -2.12 20.65 -11.41
CA LEU A 68 -1.33 21.54 -12.29
C LEU A 68 -0.99 22.91 -11.64
N SER A 69 -1.72 23.30 -10.59
CA SER A 69 -1.45 24.48 -9.77
C SER A 69 -1.18 24.04 -8.32
N PRO A 70 -0.01 23.45 -8.01
CA PRO A 70 0.20 22.75 -6.75
C PRO A 70 0.20 23.65 -5.52
N SER A 71 0.55 24.92 -5.67
CA SER A 71 0.68 25.87 -4.55
C SER A 71 -0.66 26.42 -4.09
N GLY A 72 -0.83 26.51 -2.77
CA GLY A 72 -1.99 27.12 -2.11
C GLY A 72 -3.19 26.18 -2.01
N GLN A 73 -4.16 26.64 -1.21
CA GLN A 73 -5.39 25.91 -0.91
C GLN A 73 -6.31 25.84 -2.13
N LYS A 74 -6.97 24.70 -2.28
CA LYS A 74 -8.09 24.55 -3.22
C LYS A 74 -9.28 25.38 -2.76
N GLU A 75 -9.80 26.22 -3.66
CA GLU A 75 -10.89 27.15 -3.34
C GLU A 75 -12.16 26.86 -4.14
N ARG A 76 -12.01 26.35 -5.36
CA ARG A 76 -13.13 26.13 -6.29
C ARG A 76 -12.86 24.98 -7.27
N GLU A 77 -13.92 24.56 -7.92
CA GLU A 77 -13.83 23.64 -9.05
C GLU A 77 -12.96 24.22 -10.17
N HIS A 78 -12.21 23.37 -10.86
CA HIS A 78 -11.30 23.75 -11.97
C HIS A 78 -10.18 24.75 -11.62
N ASP A 79 -9.79 24.85 -10.36
CA ASP A 79 -8.60 25.64 -9.98
C ASP A 79 -7.30 24.84 -10.06
N PHE A 80 -7.39 23.56 -10.40
CA PHE A 80 -6.27 22.63 -10.55
C PHE A 80 -5.39 22.49 -9.30
N ARG A 81 -5.94 22.79 -8.13
CA ARG A 81 -5.23 22.71 -6.85
C ARG A 81 -5.60 21.45 -6.09
N THR A 82 -4.61 20.84 -5.45
CA THR A 82 -4.82 19.83 -4.42
C THR A 82 -5.20 20.52 -3.12
N PRO A 83 -6.29 20.08 -2.43
CA PRO A 83 -6.75 20.75 -1.20
C PRO A 83 -5.74 20.60 -0.07
N GLU A 84 -5.78 21.56 0.87
CA GLU A 84 -5.04 21.56 2.13
C GLU A 84 -6.02 21.44 3.29
N GLY A 85 -5.70 20.61 4.30
CA GLY A 85 -6.56 20.43 5.48
C GLY A 85 -6.67 19.01 5.94
N HIS A 86 -7.66 18.76 6.79
CA HIS A 86 -7.94 17.45 7.40
C HIS A 86 -9.12 16.80 6.70
N TYR A 87 -8.88 15.59 6.20
CA TYR A 87 -9.87 14.79 5.47
C TYR A 87 -9.78 13.33 5.93
N PHE A 88 -10.57 12.47 5.28
CA PHE A 88 -10.54 11.03 5.47
C PHE A 88 -10.46 10.32 4.11
N LEU A 89 -9.83 9.14 4.09
CA LEU A 89 -9.95 8.22 2.97
C LEU A 89 -11.34 7.58 3.04
N SER A 90 -12.14 7.65 1.97
CA SER A 90 -13.56 7.25 2.05
C SER A 90 -13.89 6.02 1.22
N ARG A 91 -13.68 6.04 -0.07
CA ARG A 91 -14.09 4.96 -0.98
C ARG A 91 -12.95 4.49 -1.87
N ARG A 92 -12.83 3.18 -1.99
CA ARG A 92 -11.87 2.52 -2.88
C ARG A 92 -12.50 2.19 -4.22
N ASN A 93 -11.76 2.42 -5.31
CA ASN A 93 -12.17 2.11 -6.66
C ASN A 93 -11.11 1.27 -7.38
N THR A 94 -11.41 -0.02 -7.61
CA THR A 94 -10.56 -0.96 -8.36
C THR A 94 -10.80 -0.90 -9.88
N ARG A 95 -11.80 -0.14 -10.33
CA ARG A 95 -12.14 0.07 -11.75
C ARG A 95 -11.97 1.53 -12.13
N SER A 96 -10.92 2.15 -11.61
CA SER A 96 -10.53 3.51 -11.93
C SER A 96 -9.86 3.56 -13.30
N ASP A 97 -10.05 4.66 -14.03
CA ASP A 97 -9.27 4.96 -15.25
C ASP A 97 -7.79 5.24 -14.95
N TYR A 98 -7.45 5.36 -13.68
CA TYR A 98 -6.11 5.63 -13.16
C TYR A 98 -5.61 4.51 -12.23
N PHE A 99 -5.61 3.26 -12.73
CA PHE A 99 -5.18 2.07 -12.02
C PHE A 99 -6.04 1.76 -10.79
N LEU A 100 -5.62 2.12 -9.59
CA LEU A 100 -6.37 2.07 -8.34
C LEU A 100 -6.63 3.48 -7.86
N ALA A 101 -7.77 3.73 -7.20
CA ALA A 101 -8.06 5.04 -6.64
C ALA A 101 -8.72 4.95 -5.27
N ILE A 102 -8.31 5.84 -4.36
CA ILE A 102 -8.90 6.02 -3.02
C ILE A 102 -9.41 7.44 -2.93
N GLN A 103 -10.69 7.61 -2.62
CA GLN A 103 -11.31 8.93 -2.54
C GLN A 103 -10.95 9.63 -1.23
N VAL A 104 -10.57 10.91 -1.33
CA VAL A 104 -10.42 11.85 -0.21
C VAL A 104 -11.77 12.53 0.03
N SER A 105 -12.16 12.73 1.29
CA SER A 105 -13.46 13.30 1.69
C SER A 105 -13.57 14.82 1.47
N TYR A 106 -12.88 15.34 0.45
CA TYR A 106 -13.03 16.73 0.01
C TYR A 106 -14.33 16.90 -0.79
N PRO A 107 -15.09 18.02 -0.65
CA PRO A 107 -14.87 19.11 0.28
C PRO A 107 -15.35 18.78 1.71
N ASN A 108 -14.65 19.31 2.71
CA ASN A 108 -15.15 19.37 4.08
C ASN A 108 -16.01 20.63 4.30
N LYS A 109 -16.57 20.76 5.51
CA LYS A 109 -17.45 21.91 5.84
C LYS A 109 -16.77 23.27 5.68
N GLN A 110 -15.47 23.36 5.95
CA GLN A 110 -14.72 24.62 5.82
C GLN A 110 -14.51 24.99 4.35
N ASP A 111 -14.27 24.00 3.49
CA ASP A 111 -14.14 24.19 2.05
C ASP A 111 -15.46 24.66 1.43
N GLU A 112 -16.59 24.05 1.82
CA GLU A 112 -17.91 24.48 1.39
C GLU A 112 -18.20 25.93 1.78
N VAL A 113 -17.94 26.30 3.04
CA VAL A 113 -18.16 27.67 3.53
C VAL A 113 -17.30 28.66 2.75
N ARG A 114 -16.01 28.32 2.51
CA ARG A 114 -15.09 29.18 1.74
C ARG A 114 -15.56 29.39 0.32
N ALA A 115 -15.95 28.33 -0.37
CA ALA A 115 -16.43 28.39 -1.74
C ALA A 115 -17.75 29.20 -1.84
N HIS A 116 -18.72 28.94 -0.97
CA HIS A 116 -20.01 29.64 -0.95
C HIS A 116 -19.88 31.13 -0.67
N LYS A 117 -18.96 31.52 0.22
CA LYS A 117 -18.68 32.95 0.49
C LYS A 117 -18.28 33.71 -0.79
N ASN A 118 -17.60 33.02 -1.70
CA ASN A 118 -17.16 33.59 -2.97
C ASN A 118 -18.13 33.26 -4.13
N ARG A 119 -19.26 32.59 -3.86
CA ARG A 119 -20.24 32.12 -4.86
C ARG A 119 -19.65 31.15 -5.86
N TRP A 120 -18.73 30.30 -5.40
CA TRP A 120 -18.08 29.25 -6.18
C TRP A 120 -18.62 27.88 -5.81
N ALA A 121 -18.56 26.94 -6.78
CA ALA A 121 -18.66 25.52 -6.49
C ALA A 121 -17.31 25.02 -5.95
N PRO A 122 -17.25 24.31 -4.82
CA PRO A 122 -15.98 23.81 -4.27
C PRO A 122 -15.35 22.75 -5.19
N GLY A 123 -16.14 22.07 -5.99
CA GLY A 123 -15.75 20.88 -6.71
C GLY A 123 -15.76 19.65 -5.82
N GLY A 124 -15.03 18.60 -6.21
CA GLY A 124 -14.98 17.32 -5.49
C GLY A 124 -14.12 16.31 -6.22
N SER A 125 -14.36 15.00 -5.94
CA SER A 125 -13.68 13.90 -6.62
C SER A 125 -12.16 13.93 -6.53
N ILE A 126 -11.64 14.42 -5.41
CA ILE A 126 -10.21 14.34 -5.11
C ILE A 126 -9.86 12.90 -4.73
N MET A 127 -8.87 12.33 -5.41
CA MET A 127 -8.43 10.95 -5.24
C MET A 127 -6.93 10.87 -4.97
N ILE A 128 -6.51 9.84 -4.25
CA ILE A 128 -5.16 9.27 -4.37
C ILE A 128 -5.26 8.17 -5.42
N HIS A 129 -4.42 8.18 -6.47
CA HIS A 129 -4.53 7.22 -7.57
C HIS A 129 -3.19 6.93 -8.26
N GLY A 130 -3.14 5.87 -9.06
CA GLY A 130 -2.00 5.54 -9.91
C GLY A 130 -1.97 6.30 -11.23
N PHE A 131 -1.18 5.83 -12.17
CA PHE A 131 -1.08 6.40 -13.52
C PHE A 131 -2.30 6.04 -14.37
N PRO A 132 -2.57 6.80 -15.45
CA PRO A 132 -3.69 6.51 -16.32
C PRO A 132 -3.51 5.14 -17.02
N ASN A 133 -4.61 4.37 -17.13
CA ASN A 133 -4.62 3.08 -17.82
C ASN A 133 -4.35 3.23 -19.34
N THR A 134 -4.67 4.41 -19.88
CA THR A 134 -4.36 4.78 -21.26
C THR A 134 -3.50 6.04 -21.26
N PRO A 135 -2.18 5.91 -21.08
CA PRO A 135 -1.29 7.04 -20.96
C PRO A 135 -1.16 7.79 -22.33
N LYS A 136 -1.18 9.12 -22.26
CA LYS A 136 -0.98 10.01 -23.43
C LYS A 136 0.46 10.50 -23.54
N HIS A 137 1.27 10.28 -22.50
CA HIS A 137 2.68 10.70 -22.42
C HIS A 137 3.55 9.51 -21.97
N PRO A 138 4.87 9.56 -22.14
CA PRO A 138 5.79 8.57 -21.58
C PRO A 138 5.67 8.52 -20.05
N ALA A 139 6.01 7.37 -19.44
CA ALA A 139 5.93 7.18 -17.98
C ALA A 139 6.69 8.26 -17.19
N SER A 140 7.86 8.68 -17.69
CA SER A 140 8.67 9.73 -17.07
C SER A 140 7.93 11.07 -16.93
N TYR A 141 6.99 11.37 -17.81
CA TYR A 141 6.16 12.57 -17.68
C TYR A 141 5.32 12.52 -16.41
N TYR A 142 4.66 11.39 -16.16
CA TYR A 142 3.80 11.20 -14.99
C TYR A 142 4.59 11.08 -13.67
N GLU A 143 5.88 10.78 -13.73
CA GLU A 143 6.77 10.69 -12.59
C GLU A 143 7.42 12.03 -12.18
N THR A 144 7.45 13.01 -13.08
CA THR A 144 8.22 14.24 -12.87
C THR A 144 7.43 15.54 -12.92
N ASN A 145 6.19 15.49 -13.40
CA ASN A 145 5.36 16.68 -13.56
C ASN A 145 4.10 16.59 -12.70
N ASP A 146 3.61 17.71 -12.25
CA ASP A 146 2.24 17.84 -11.75
C ASP A 146 1.29 17.85 -12.97
N TRP A 147 0.32 16.95 -12.97
CA TRP A 147 -0.51 16.70 -14.16
C TRP A 147 -1.98 16.47 -13.87
N THR A 148 -2.38 16.49 -12.59
CA THR A 148 -3.76 16.20 -12.22
C THR A 148 -4.62 17.46 -12.15
N ASP A 149 -5.93 17.29 -12.05
CA ASP A 149 -6.87 18.38 -11.81
C ASP A 149 -7.07 18.68 -10.30
N GLY A 150 -6.14 18.20 -9.48
CA GLY A 150 -6.14 18.36 -8.02
C GLY A 150 -6.03 17.06 -7.22
N CYS A 151 -6.02 15.91 -7.88
CA CYS A 151 -5.77 14.61 -7.26
C CYS A 151 -4.29 14.46 -6.85
N ILE A 152 -4.02 13.43 -6.08
CA ILE A 152 -2.69 13.03 -5.62
C ILE A 152 -2.32 11.76 -6.38
N ALA A 153 -1.37 11.84 -7.31
CA ALA A 153 -0.96 10.72 -8.14
C ALA A 153 0.34 10.09 -7.65
N LEU A 154 0.42 8.76 -7.70
CA LEU A 154 1.60 7.95 -7.38
C LEU A 154 2.01 7.08 -8.57
N SER A 155 3.20 6.50 -8.52
CA SER A 155 3.50 5.37 -9.39
C SER A 155 2.53 4.20 -9.10
N ASN A 156 2.31 3.31 -10.06
CA ASN A 156 1.40 2.17 -9.84
C ASN A 156 1.92 1.24 -8.74
N SER A 157 3.25 1.07 -8.61
CA SER A 157 3.85 0.28 -7.53
C SER A 157 3.59 0.90 -6.15
N ASP A 158 3.80 2.21 -6.02
CA ASP A 158 3.57 2.92 -4.76
C ASP A 158 2.07 2.97 -4.42
N MET A 159 1.21 3.07 -5.45
CA MET A 159 -0.24 3.01 -5.25
C MET A 159 -0.70 1.65 -4.69
N VAL A 160 -0.07 0.54 -5.10
CA VAL A 160 -0.32 -0.78 -4.50
C VAL A 160 0.07 -0.79 -3.02
N GLU A 161 1.24 -0.26 -2.67
CA GLU A 161 1.70 -0.16 -1.28
C GLU A 161 0.72 0.67 -0.42
N VAL A 162 0.34 1.85 -0.89
CA VAL A 162 -0.63 2.72 -0.22
C VAL A 162 -1.98 2.01 -0.08
N TRP A 163 -2.43 1.32 -1.13
CA TRP A 163 -3.66 0.55 -1.11
C TRP A 163 -3.65 -0.56 -0.06
N MET A 164 -2.58 -1.33 0.02
CA MET A 164 -2.47 -2.46 0.96
C MET A 164 -2.33 -2.01 2.42
N ARG A 165 -1.69 -0.86 2.66
CA ARG A 165 -1.40 -0.35 3.99
C ARG A 165 -2.44 0.61 4.55
N THR A 166 -3.44 1.02 3.78
CA THR A 166 -4.50 1.94 4.24
C THR A 166 -5.84 1.22 4.34
N GLN A 167 -6.75 1.78 5.13
CA GLN A 167 -8.14 1.34 5.23
C GLN A 167 -9.07 2.54 4.99
N ASP A 168 -10.37 2.27 4.80
CA ASP A 168 -11.37 3.33 4.72
C ASP A 168 -11.51 4.03 6.07
N ASN A 169 -11.86 5.31 6.04
CA ASN A 169 -12.06 6.19 7.20
C ASN A 169 -10.81 6.50 8.03
N ILE A 170 -9.59 6.19 7.54
CA ILE A 170 -8.41 6.73 8.21
C ILE A 170 -8.22 8.20 7.84
N PRO A 171 -7.71 9.03 8.78
CA PRO A 171 -7.44 10.44 8.50
C PRO A 171 -6.32 10.62 7.46
N ILE A 172 -6.46 11.69 6.69
CA ILE A 172 -5.44 12.21 5.80
C ILE A 172 -5.27 13.72 6.03
N ASP A 173 -4.05 14.13 6.35
CA ASP A 173 -3.65 15.53 6.54
C ASP A 173 -2.86 15.99 5.32
N ILE A 174 -3.29 17.08 4.70
CA ILE A 174 -2.63 17.64 3.52
C ILE A 174 -2.11 19.03 3.89
N TYR A 175 -0.80 19.18 3.90
CA TYR A 175 -0.07 20.40 4.23
C TYR A 175 0.47 21.08 2.96
N PRO A 176 0.72 22.40 3.03
CA PRO A 176 1.39 23.17 1.99
C PRO A 176 2.71 22.58 1.50
#